data_62919476b2346c1fde69f5d642e18f2b
#
_entry.id   62919476b2346c1fde69f5d642e18f2b
#
_cell.length_a   1.000
_cell.length_b   1.000
_cell.length_c   1.000
_cell.angle_alpha   90.00
_cell.angle_beta   90.00
_cell.angle_gamma   90.00
#
_symmetry.space_group_name_H-M   'P 1'
#
loop_
_entity.id
_entity.type
_entity.pdbx_description
1 polymer ?
#
loop_
_entity_poly.entity_id
_entity_poly.type
_entity_poly.pdbx_seq_one_letter_code
_entity_poly.pdbx_strand_id
1 'polypeptide(L)'
;MINSLEIFSGAGGLAKGIEMAGARHQAFVEWNGDACKTLRWNYSPDIVFETDIRDFQFSQFSNIDVIAGGPPCQPFSLGGKALGYKDDRDMFPYAISAIRQLTPKVFIFENVKGLLRQSFARYFSYIILQLTYPHVELKNLDWERNLSLLERIHTEGSYKELKYNVIFRLLNAADYGVPQRRERVVIVGIRNDLNVAWNFPEGTHSQEALLWDKYVTGSYWERHNLIPPFGEQRQQALQKERLLSQYGMFPPVKAPWQTVRDALQGLPVPLEASESYDEHLLRTGAKEYAGHTGSDIDQPSKTIKAGGHGVPGGENMIKYPDGKVRYYTVLEAKRIQTFPDDYSISGSWTENNDTPLVVGYSPFNSKF
;
A
#
# COMPACT_ATOMS: atom_id res chain seq x y z
N MET A 1 7.62 22.27 -11.79
CA MET A 1 6.77 21.05 -11.81
C MET A 1 7.67 19.92 -11.33
N ILE A 2 7.18 19.04 -10.45
CA ILE A 2 7.97 17.91 -9.91
C ILE A 2 7.85 16.75 -10.89
N ASN A 3 8.97 16.25 -11.40
CA ASN A 3 9.01 15.10 -12.30
C ASN A 3 9.25 13.82 -11.50
N SER A 4 8.39 12.81 -11.67
CA SER A 4 8.55 11.51 -11.04
C SER A 4 8.79 10.37 -12.04
N LEU A 5 9.46 9.34 -11.58
CA LEU A 5 9.63 8.07 -12.26
C LEU A 5 9.23 6.95 -11.30
N GLU A 6 8.32 6.10 -11.75
CA GLU A 6 7.76 5.03 -10.94
C GLU A 6 8.37 3.69 -11.35
N ILE A 7 9.00 3.00 -10.41
CA ILE A 7 9.53 1.63 -10.62
C ILE A 7 8.69 0.62 -9.84
N PHE A 8 8.51 -0.57 -10.39
CA PHE A 8 7.62 -1.58 -9.80
C PHE A 8 6.22 -0.98 -9.55
N SER A 9 5.70 -0.32 -10.58
CA SER A 9 4.56 0.61 -10.46
C SER A 9 3.26 -0.10 -10.11
N GLY A 10 3.15 -1.41 -10.38
CA GLY A 10 1.91 -2.14 -10.26
C GLY A 10 0.79 -1.45 -11.05
N ALA A 11 -0.41 -1.45 -10.50
CA ALA A 11 -1.55 -0.75 -11.09
C ALA A 11 -1.57 0.77 -10.79
N GLY A 12 -0.47 1.36 -10.33
CA GLY A 12 -0.34 2.81 -10.16
C GLY A 12 -0.87 3.39 -8.84
N GLY A 13 -1.03 2.58 -7.78
CA GLY A 13 -1.58 3.08 -6.51
C GLY A 13 -0.70 4.13 -5.83
N LEU A 14 0.61 3.90 -5.71
CA LEU A 14 1.55 4.87 -5.17
C LEU A 14 1.68 6.07 -6.10
N ALA A 15 1.76 5.81 -7.41
CA ALA A 15 1.83 6.82 -8.44
C ALA A 15 0.64 7.79 -8.38
N LYS A 16 -0.59 7.27 -8.25
CA LYS A 16 -1.77 8.12 -8.12
C LYS A 16 -1.69 9.06 -6.92
N GLY A 17 -1.18 8.57 -5.80
CA GLY A 17 -0.92 9.41 -4.63
C GLY A 17 0.11 10.51 -4.88
N ILE A 18 1.18 10.22 -5.61
CA ILE A 18 2.23 11.19 -5.98
C ILE A 18 1.70 12.20 -7.00
N GLU A 19 0.90 11.78 -7.97
CA GLU A 19 0.20 12.68 -8.89
C GLU A 19 -0.74 13.65 -8.15
N MET A 20 -1.54 13.13 -7.20
CA MET A 20 -2.41 13.97 -6.37
C MET A 20 -1.64 14.97 -5.51
N ALA A 21 -0.37 14.69 -5.20
CA ALA A 21 0.54 15.63 -4.54
C ALA A 21 1.20 16.63 -5.51
N GLY A 22 0.84 16.62 -6.80
CA GLY A 22 1.26 17.61 -7.80
C GLY A 22 2.49 17.23 -8.62
N ALA A 23 2.92 15.97 -8.59
CA ALA A 23 3.98 15.49 -9.46
C ALA A 23 3.44 15.08 -10.86
N ARG A 24 4.31 15.11 -11.85
CA ARG A 24 4.08 14.62 -13.21
C ARG A 24 4.96 13.41 -13.47
N HIS A 25 4.34 12.30 -13.84
CA HIS A 25 5.06 11.09 -14.20
C HIS A 25 5.76 11.23 -15.55
N GLN A 26 7.02 10.81 -15.61
CA GLN A 26 7.84 10.72 -16.82
C GLN A 26 7.95 9.29 -17.31
N ALA A 27 7.86 8.31 -16.42
CA ALA A 27 7.89 6.90 -16.76
C ALA A 27 7.25 6.04 -15.66
N PHE A 28 6.63 4.96 -16.08
CA PHE A 28 6.22 3.81 -15.28
C PHE A 28 6.98 2.59 -15.77
N VAL A 29 7.70 1.91 -14.89
CA VAL A 29 8.42 0.68 -15.20
C VAL A 29 7.75 -0.47 -14.47
N GLU A 30 7.12 -1.37 -15.23
CA GLU A 30 6.37 -2.50 -14.71
C GLU A 30 6.47 -3.69 -15.70
N TRP A 31 6.60 -4.89 -15.19
CA TRP A 31 6.73 -6.08 -16.03
C TRP A 31 5.41 -6.82 -16.25
N ASN A 32 4.43 -6.60 -15.37
CA ASN A 32 3.14 -7.27 -15.43
C ASN A 32 2.23 -6.60 -16.47
N GLY A 33 1.84 -7.34 -17.51
CA GLY A 33 1.02 -6.83 -18.61
C GLY A 33 -0.34 -6.28 -18.18
N ASP A 34 -1.02 -6.91 -17.22
CA ASP A 34 -2.34 -6.41 -16.73
C ASP A 34 -2.19 -5.09 -15.97
N ALA A 35 -1.12 -4.96 -15.17
CA ALA A 35 -0.80 -3.71 -14.51
C ALA A 35 -0.44 -2.63 -15.53
N CYS A 36 0.37 -2.95 -16.54
CA CYS A 36 0.69 -2.03 -17.64
C CYS A 36 -0.54 -1.60 -18.44
N LYS A 37 -1.48 -2.52 -18.68
CA LYS A 37 -2.76 -2.21 -19.34
C LYS A 37 -3.57 -1.21 -18.49
N THR A 38 -3.66 -1.42 -17.18
CA THR A 38 -4.27 -0.48 -16.24
C THR A 38 -3.61 0.90 -16.31
N LEU A 39 -2.28 0.94 -16.29
CA LEU A 39 -1.54 2.21 -16.38
C LEU A 39 -1.82 2.93 -17.71
N ARG A 40 -1.84 2.22 -18.84
CA ARG A 40 -2.13 2.80 -20.17
C ARG A 40 -3.57 3.32 -20.31
N TRP A 41 -4.49 2.84 -19.50
CA TRP A 41 -5.86 3.38 -19.48
C TRP A 41 -5.97 4.71 -18.71
N ASN A 42 -5.06 4.95 -17.79
CA ASN A 42 -5.11 6.14 -16.92
C ASN A 42 -4.03 7.17 -17.25
N TYR A 43 -2.98 6.76 -17.97
CA TYR A 43 -1.84 7.61 -18.31
C TYR A 43 -1.48 7.47 -19.80
N SER A 44 -0.64 8.39 -20.31
CA SER A 44 -0.14 8.26 -21.69
C SER A 44 0.58 6.92 -21.88
N PRO A 45 0.22 6.12 -22.90
CA PRO A 45 0.89 4.87 -23.19
C PRO A 45 2.41 5.01 -23.40
N ASP A 46 2.87 6.15 -23.90
CA ASP A 46 4.29 6.40 -24.23
C ASP A 46 5.20 6.44 -22.99
N ILE A 47 4.65 6.65 -21.80
CA ILE A 47 5.41 6.65 -20.55
C ILE A 47 5.27 5.34 -19.77
N VAL A 48 4.57 4.32 -20.31
CA VAL A 48 4.38 3.01 -19.66
C VAL A 48 5.28 1.97 -20.33
N PHE A 49 6.34 1.63 -19.65
CA PHE A 49 7.35 0.67 -20.10
C PHE A 49 7.05 -0.71 -19.49
N GLU A 50 6.52 -1.60 -20.33
CA GLU A 50 6.27 -3.01 -19.97
C GLU A 50 7.57 -3.79 -20.14
N THR A 51 8.37 -3.84 -19.09
CA THR A 51 9.70 -4.45 -19.13
C THR A 51 10.15 -4.87 -17.73
N ASP A 52 11.09 -5.81 -17.70
CA ASP A 52 11.81 -6.11 -16.47
C ASP A 52 12.75 -4.93 -16.13
N ILE A 53 12.79 -4.54 -14.86
CA ILE A 53 13.64 -3.45 -14.36
C ILE A 53 15.12 -3.70 -14.67
N ARG A 54 15.54 -4.96 -14.80
CA ARG A 54 16.91 -5.39 -15.13
C ARG A 54 17.35 -4.94 -16.52
N ASP A 55 16.40 -4.82 -17.43
CA ASP A 55 16.62 -4.48 -18.83
C ASP A 55 16.33 -3.00 -19.13
N PHE A 56 15.79 -2.26 -18.12
CA PHE A 56 15.39 -0.87 -18.30
C PHE A 56 16.57 0.09 -18.30
N GLN A 57 16.62 0.99 -19.28
CA GLN A 57 17.69 1.96 -19.46
C GLN A 57 17.34 3.31 -18.81
N PHE A 58 17.80 3.55 -17.60
CA PHE A 58 17.56 4.81 -16.89
C PHE A 58 18.23 6.02 -17.52
N SER A 59 19.32 5.81 -18.28
CA SER A 59 20.12 6.88 -18.92
C SER A 59 19.35 7.72 -19.95
N GLN A 60 18.19 7.24 -20.41
CA GLN A 60 17.31 8.01 -21.31
C GLN A 60 16.53 9.12 -20.60
N PHE A 61 16.53 9.15 -19.27
CA PHE A 61 15.84 10.14 -18.47
C PHE A 61 16.81 11.11 -17.80
N SER A 62 16.40 12.35 -17.71
CA SER A 62 17.11 13.41 -17.00
C SER A 62 16.10 14.24 -16.18
N ASN A 63 16.60 14.95 -15.18
CA ASN A 63 15.78 15.85 -14.36
C ASN A 63 14.60 15.15 -13.66
N ILE A 64 14.83 13.94 -13.16
CA ILE A 64 13.88 13.25 -12.31
C ILE A 64 14.04 13.77 -10.88
N ASP A 65 12.98 14.38 -10.35
CA ASP A 65 12.95 14.88 -8.98
C ASP A 65 12.65 13.80 -7.97
N VAL A 66 11.74 12.87 -8.32
CA VAL A 66 11.26 11.80 -7.43
C VAL A 66 11.35 10.45 -8.12
N ILE A 67 11.96 9.47 -7.45
CA ILE A 67 11.79 8.05 -7.78
C ILE A 67 10.88 7.44 -6.73
N ALA A 68 9.80 6.77 -7.16
CA ALA A 68 8.94 6.05 -6.24
C ALA A 68 8.70 4.60 -6.70
N GLY A 69 8.29 3.73 -5.76
CA GLY A 69 7.95 2.37 -6.09
C GLY A 69 7.88 1.41 -4.92
N GLY A 70 7.48 0.18 -5.22
CA GLY A 70 7.42 -0.92 -4.26
C GLY A 70 8.38 -2.05 -4.63
N PRO A 71 9.71 -1.91 -4.43
CA PRO A 71 10.66 -2.95 -4.80
C PRO A 71 10.29 -4.28 -4.15
N PRO A 72 10.03 -5.35 -4.93
CA PRO A 72 9.73 -6.65 -4.35
C PRO A 72 10.83 -7.15 -3.42
N CYS A 73 10.42 -7.66 -2.28
CA CYS A 73 11.31 -8.18 -1.25
C CYS A 73 10.75 -9.54 -0.79
N GLN A 74 10.69 -10.50 -1.70
CA GLN A 74 9.99 -11.77 -1.50
C GLN A 74 10.63 -12.73 -0.48
N PRO A 75 11.93 -12.75 -0.23
CA PRO A 75 12.48 -13.56 0.85
C PRO A 75 11.85 -13.27 2.22
N PHE A 76 11.19 -12.10 2.35
CA PHE A 76 10.72 -11.52 3.61
C PHE A 76 9.20 -11.54 3.77
N SER A 77 8.43 -12.08 2.79
CA SER A 77 6.99 -12.28 2.94
C SER A 77 6.68 -13.47 3.85
N LEU A 78 5.46 -13.47 4.46
CA LEU A 78 5.01 -14.52 5.38
C LEU A 78 4.97 -15.94 4.77
N GLY A 79 5.00 -16.07 3.44
CA GLY A 79 4.93 -17.33 2.70
C GLY A 79 6.23 -17.74 1.99
N GLY A 80 7.33 -16.98 2.13
CA GLY A 80 8.59 -17.27 1.45
C GLY A 80 9.50 -18.19 2.27
N LYS A 81 10.18 -19.12 1.60
CA LYS A 81 11.34 -19.82 2.17
C LYS A 81 12.45 -18.78 2.32
N ALA A 82 12.92 -18.50 3.54
CA ALA A 82 13.91 -17.46 3.86
C ALA A 82 15.29 -17.74 3.22
N LEU A 83 15.38 -17.60 1.89
CA LEU A 83 16.63 -17.79 1.13
C LEU A 83 17.56 -16.58 1.18
N GLY A 84 17.10 -15.45 1.76
CA GLY A 84 17.89 -14.24 1.95
C GLY A 84 18.35 -13.60 0.62
N TYR A 85 19.55 -13.07 0.63
CA TYR A 85 20.18 -12.30 -0.46
C TYR A 85 20.47 -13.09 -1.76
N LYS A 86 20.30 -14.41 -1.78
CA LYS A 86 20.44 -15.27 -2.98
C LYS A 86 19.15 -15.45 -3.74
N ASP A 87 18.09 -14.73 -3.36
CA ASP A 87 16.82 -14.82 -4.03
C ASP A 87 16.78 -13.79 -5.18
N ASP A 88 16.71 -14.27 -6.41
CA ASP A 88 16.61 -13.44 -7.63
C ASP A 88 15.38 -12.50 -7.64
N ARG A 89 14.53 -12.60 -6.61
CA ARG A 89 13.35 -11.77 -6.39
C ARG A 89 13.61 -10.58 -5.46
N ASP A 90 14.83 -10.38 -4.98
CA ASP A 90 15.21 -9.14 -4.28
C ASP A 90 15.51 -8.05 -5.31
N MET A 91 14.62 -7.07 -5.38
CA MET A 91 14.70 -5.99 -6.36
C MET A 91 15.27 -4.68 -5.78
N PHE A 92 15.65 -4.63 -4.50
CA PHE A 92 16.32 -3.45 -3.93
C PHE A 92 17.61 -3.06 -4.66
N PRO A 93 18.48 -3.98 -5.10
CA PRO A 93 19.67 -3.61 -5.86
C PRO A 93 19.37 -2.78 -7.13
N TYR A 94 18.26 -3.06 -7.79
CA TYR A 94 17.82 -2.33 -9.00
C TYR A 94 17.22 -0.96 -8.66
N ALA A 95 16.48 -0.86 -7.55
CA ALA A 95 16.01 0.41 -7.03
C ALA A 95 17.19 1.33 -6.65
N ILE A 96 18.22 0.80 -6.02
CA ILE A 96 19.46 1.52 -5.69
C ILE A 96 20.20 1.93 -6.96
N SER A 97 20.25 1.05 -7.98
CA SER A 97 20.82 1.39 -9.29
C SER A 97 20.09 2.54 -9.97
N ALA A 98 18.75 2.59 -9.90
CA ALA A 98 17.97 3.71 -10.41
C ALA A 98 18.33 5.02 -9.69
N ILE A 99 18.43 5.00 -8.36
CA ILE A 99 18.86 6.17 -7.57
C ILE A 99 20.26 6.63 -7.98
N ARG A 100 21.20 5.69 -8.17
CA ARG A 100 22.59 5.98 -8.57
C ARG A 100 22.65 6.66 -9.92
N GLN A 101 21.87 6.20 -10.89
CA GLN A 101 21.89 6.71 -12.26
C GLN A 101 21.16 8.04 -12.39
N LEU A 102 20.04 8.22 -11.74
CA LEU A 102 19.17 9.39 -11.90
C LEU A 102 19.40 10.48 -10.85
N THR A 103 20.04 10.14 -9.72
CA THR A 103 20.31 11.06 -8.61
C THR A 103 19.13 11.96 -8.22
N PRO A 104 17.91 11.38 -7.97
CA PRO A 104 16.71 12.15 -7.71
C PRO A 104 16.87 13.03 -6.47
N LYS A 105 16.04 14.07 -6.33
CA LYS A 105 15.97 14.86 -5.09
C LYS A 105 15.41 14.05 -3.92
N VAL A 106 14.42 13.20 -4.22
CA VAL A 106 13.72 12.37 -3.25
C VAL A 106 13.49 10.98 -3.83
N PHE A 107 13.54 9.96 -3.01
CA PHE A 107 12.94 8.68 -3.34
C PHE A 107 11.95 8.24 -2.25
N ILE A 108 10.92 7.48 -2.66
CA ILE A 108 9.86 6.96 -1.79
C ILE A 108 9.64 5.50 -2.13
N PHE A 109 9.97 4.59 -1.21
CA PHE A 109 9.73 3.16 -1.40
C PHE A 109 8.76 2.62 -0.36
N GLU A 110 7.83 1.80 -0.82
CA GLU A 110 6.87 1.07 0.02
C GLU A 110 7.24 -0.41 0.09
N ASN A 111 7.07 -1.01 1.25
CA ASN A 111 7.26 -2.44 1.42
C ASN A 111 6.37 -3.02 2.52
N VAL A 112 6.28 -4.35 2.56
CA VAL A 112 5.50 -5.06 3.57
C VAL A 112 6.11 -4.96 4.96
N LYS A 113 5.27 -4.97 6.01
CA LYS A 113 5.69 -4.97 7.44
C LYS A 113 6.72 -6.05 7.75
N GLY A 114 6.68 -7.19 7.03
CA GLY A 114 7.61 -8.29 7.22
C GLY A 114 9.08 -7.93 7.09
N LEU A 115 9.41 -6.86 6.34
CA LEU A 115 10.77 -6.35 6.18
C LEU A 115 11.41 -5.91 7.52
N LEU A 116 10.60 -5.51 8.51
CA LEU A 116 11.07 -5.09 9.84
C LEU A 116 11.19 -6.23 10.86
N ARG A 117 11.08 -7.50 10.44
CA ARG A 117 11.26 -8.61 11.37
C ARG A 117 12.69 -8.68 11.88
N GLN A 118 12.86 -9.05 13.14
CA GLN A 118 14.18 -9.16 13.78
C GLN A 118 15.14 -10.07 13.01
N SER A 119 14.63 -11.16 12.41
CA SER A 119 15.43 -12.06 11.57
C SER A 119 16.04 -11.41 10.33
N PHE A 120 15.51 -10.26 9.91
CA PHE A 120 15.98 -9.51 8.74
C PHE A 120 16.62 -8.17 9.08
N ALA A 121 16.74 -7.83 10.35
CA ALA A 121 17.22 -6.52 10.79
C ALA A 121 18.59 -6.15 10.18
N ARG A 122 19.56 -7.09 10.14
CA ARG A 122 20.88 -6.85 9.53
C ARG A 122 20.78 -6.59 8.02
N TYR A 123 19.95 -7.37 7.31
CA TYR A 123 19.75 -7.15 5.88
C TYR A 123 19.01 -5.86 5.60
N PHE A 124 18.03 -5.52 6.41
CA PHE A 124 17.34 -4.22 6.32
C PHE A 124 18.33 -3.05 6.56
N SER A 125 19.22 -3.16 7.55
CA SER A 125 20.30 -2.17 7.74
C SER A 125 21.17 -2.04 6.49
N TYR A 126 21.49 -3.16 5.83
CA TYR A 126 22.23 -3.15 4.58
C TYR A 126 21.51 -2.40 3.47
N ILE A 127 20.20 -2.63 3.30
CA ILE A 127 19.37 -1.86 2.34
C ILE A 127 19.40 -0.37 2.67
N ILE A 128 19.16 0.01 3.92
CA ILE A 128 19.14 1.43 4.34
C ILE A 128 20.49 2.11 4.09
N LEU A 129 21.59 1.44 4.39
CA LEU A 129 22.93 2.01 4.17
C LEU A 129 23.28 2.13 2.68
N GLN A 130 22.84 1.18 1.84
CA GLN A 130 23.00 1.32 0.39
C GLN A 130 22.15 2.48 -0.16
N LEU A 131 20.93 2.67 0.34
CA LEU A 131 20.07 3.80 -0.02
C LEU A 131 20.67 5.13 0.47
N THR A 132 21.37 5.11 1.62
CA THR A 132 22.06 6.29 2.15
C THR A 132 23.28 6.66 1.30
N TYR A 133 24.03 5.65 0.85
CA TYR A 133 25.30 5.81 0.11
C TYR A 133 25.25 5.12 -1.26
N PRO A 134 24.37 5.53 -2.19
CA PRO A 134 24.12 4.79 -3.42
C PRO A 134 25.33 4.72 -4.36
N HIS A 135 26.29 5.65 -4.24
CA HIS A 135 27.48 5.70 -5.08
C HIS A 135 28.68 4.93 -4.52
N VAL A 136 28.59 4.35 -3.33
CA VAL A 136 29.64 3.47 -2.82
C VAL A 136 29.78 2.25 -3.72
N GLU A 137 30.97 2.07 -4.28
CA GLU A 137 31.29 0.86 -5.03
C GLU A 137 31.39 -0.34 -4.09
N LEU A 138 30.41 -1.21 -4.18
CA LEU A 138 30.42 -2.48 -3.46
C LEU A 138 31.22 -3.50 -4.27
N LYS A 139 32.25 -4.08 -3.65
CA LYS A 139 33.02 -5.16 -4.26
C LYS A 139 32.11 -6.40 -4.37
N ASN A 140 32.43 -7.33 -5.29
CA ASN A 140 31.78 -8.65 -5.40
C ASN A 140 32.02 -9.54 -4.16
N LEU A 141 31.74 -8.99 -2.98
CA LEU A 141 31.78 -9.65 -1.69
C LEU A 141 30.36 -10.07 -1.32
N ASP A 142 30.27 -10.98 -0.34
CA ASP A 142 28.97 -11.24 0.27
C ASP A 142 28.38 -9.95 0.88
N TRP A 143 27.07 -9.91 1.01
CA TRP A 143 26.37 -8.73 1.51
C TRP A 143 26.79 -8.33 2.95
N GLU A 144 27.22 -9.28 3.79
CA GLU A 144 27.65 -9.01 5.17
C GLU A 144 28.97 -8.23 5.22
N ARG A 145 29.90 -8.55 4.34
CA ARG A 145 31.15 -7.78 4.20
C ARG A 145 30.89 -6.39 3.61
N ASN A 146 29.98 -6.30 2.65
CA ASN A 146 29.54 -5.00 2.12
C ASN A 146 28.81 -4.18 3.19
N LEU A 147 27.99 -4.80 4.04
CA LEU A 147 27.39 -4.15 5.21
C LEU A 147 28.45 -3.57 6.13
N SER A 148 29.46 -4.37 6.50
CA SER A 148 30.55 -3.92 7.38
C SER A 148 31.33 -2.75 6.78
N LEU A 149 31.51 -2.71 5.46
CA LEU A 149 32.12 -1.57 4.77
C LEU A 149 31.23 -0.31 4.91
N LEU A 150 29.94 -0.44 4.65
CA LEU A 150 28.99 0.67 4.73
C LEU A 150 28.81 1.19 6.16
N GLU A 151 28.79 0.30 7.16
CA GLU A 151 28.75 0.65 8.58
C GLU A 151 30.00 1.46 8.98
N ARG A 152 31.18 1.08 8.50
CA ARG A 152 32.41 1.84 8.72
C ARG A 152 32.33 3.23 8.10
N ILE A 153 31.95 3.35 6.83
CA ILE A 153 31.76 4.63 6.14
C ILE A 153 30.78 5.53 6.90
N HIS A 154 29.69 4.94 7.38
CA HIS A 154 28.67 5.67 8.13
C HIS A 154 29.21 6.18 9.48
N THR A 155 29.97 5.37 10.19
CA THR A 155 30.51 5.71 11.52
C THR A 155 31.65 6.74 11.42
N GLU A 156 32.53 6.61 10.44
CA GLU A 156 33.62 7.55 10.23
C GLU A 156 33.15 8.94 9.78
N GLY A 157 31.96 9.02 9.16
CA GLY A 157 31.40 10.30 8.68
C GLY A 157 32.20 10.99 7.59
N SER A 158 33.21 10.30 7.02
CA SER A 158 34.19 10.86 6.06
C SER A 158 33.69 10.89 4.62
N TYR A 159 32.50 10.36 4.33
CA TYR A 159 31.93 10.30 2.98
C TYR A 159 31.53 11.67 2.47
N LYS A 160 32.18 12.11 1.38
CA LYS A 160 32.03 13.44 0.82
C LYS A 160 31.18 13.51 -0.45
N GLU A 161 30.86 12.37 -1.04
CA GLU A 161 30.03 12.30 -2.24
C GLU A 161 28.55 12.47 -1.91
N LEU A 162 27.72 12.45 -2.95
CA LEU A 162 26.27 12.57 -2.82
C LEU A 162 25.70 11.42 -1.97
N LYS A 163 24.95 11.77 -0.94
CA LYS A 163 24.26 10.83 -0.06
C LYS A 163 22.83 11.28 0.20
N TYR A 164 22.04 10.39 0.76
CA TYR A 164 20.66 10.65 1.14
C TYR A 164 20.46 10.57 2.65
N ASN A 165 19.65 11.47 3.17
CA ASN A 165 19.08 11.36 4.51
C ASN A 165 17.90 10.40 4.43
N VAL A 166 18.08 9.15 4.87
CA VAL A 166 17.08 8.08 4.75
C VAL A 166 16.41 7.86 6.08
N ILE A 167 15.09 7.95 6.06
CA ILE A 167 14.24 7.61 7.22
C ILE A 167 13.17 6.62 6.80
N PHE A 168 12.71 5.82 7.73
CA PHE A 168 11.61 4.88 7.49
C PHE A 168 10.64 4.84 8.66
N ARG A 169 9.38 4.50 8.38
CA ARG A 169 8.35 4.30 9.40
C ARG A 169 7.38 3.20 8.94
N LEU A 170 6.91 2.41 9.90
CA LEU A 170 5.75 1.55 9.70
C LEU A 170 4.50 2.42 9.84
N LEU A 171 3.73 2.53 8.76
CA LEU A 171 2.50 3.30 8.71
C LEU A 171 1.30 2.36 8.56
N ASN A 172 0.18 2.72 9.22
CA ASN A 172 -1.11 2.09 8.97
C ASN A 172 -1.98 3.09 8.20
N ALA A 173 -2.43 2.71 7.02
CA ALA A 173 -3.22 3.58 6.15
C ALA A 173 -4.49 4.11 6.84
N ALA A 174 -5.10 3.33 7.73
CA ALA A 174 -6.27 3.77 8.49
C ALA A 174 -6.01 5.02 9.36
N ASP A 175 -4.78 5.21 9.83
CA ASP A 175 -4.40 6.38 10.63
C ASP A 175 -4.36 7.68 9.81
N TYR A 176 -4.47 7.56 8.49
CA TYR A 176 -4.48 8.67 7.52
C TYR A 176 -5.83 8.81 6.78
N GLY A 177 -6.89 8.17 7.27
CA GLY A 177 -8.23 8.28 6.72
C GLY A 177 -8.56 7.30 5.58
N VAL A 178 -7.70 6.32 5.32
CA VAL A 178 -8.00 5.24 4.37
C VAL A 178 -8.91 4.21 5.06
N PRO A 179 -10.03 3.78 4.44
CA PRO A 179 -10.95 2.81 5.03
C PRO A 179 -10.40 1.38 4.99
N GLN A 180 -9.10 1.23 5.23
CA GLN A 180 -8.39 -0.05 5.22
C GLN A 180 -7.26 -0.07 6.26
N ARG A 181 -7.20 -1.10 7.08
CA ARG A 181 -6.04 -1.41 7.93
C ARG A 181 -4.96 -2.05 7.06
N ARG A 182 -4.02 -1.23 6.60
CA ARG A 182 -2.90 -1.63 5.76
C ARG A 182 -1.60 -1.11 6.34
N GLU A 183 -0.83 -1.99 6.94
CA GLU A 183 0.48 -1.65 7.50
C GLU A 183 1.57 -1.82 6.44
N ARG A 184 2.33 -0.75 6.20
CA ARG A 184 3.45 -0.73 5.25
C ARG A 184 4.64 0.01 5.80
N VAL A 185 5.82 -0.50 5.50
CA VAL A 185 7.06 0.23 5.73
C VAL A 185 7.23 1.21 4.58
N VAL A 186 7.30 2.48 4.90
CA VAL A 186 7.61 3.53 3.92
C VAL A 186 9.02 4.02 4.20
N ILE A 187 9.87 4.02 3.19
CA ILE A 187 11.26 4.47 3.24
C ILE A 187 11.35 5.72 2.37
N VAL A 188 11.81 6.82 2.96
CA VAL A 188 12.00 8.09 2.26
C VAL A 188 13.46 8.51 2.37
N GLY A 189 14.06 8.82 1.23
CA GLY A 189 15.39 9.41 1.19
C GLY A 189 15.35 10.78 0.54
N ILE A 190 15.93 11.76 1.21
CA ILE A 190 16.07 13.12 0.71
C ILE A 190 17.55 13.40 0.49
N ARG A 191 17.89 13.90 -0.69
CA ARG A 191 19.25 14.20 -1.07
C ARG A 191 19.85 15.26 -0.12
N ASN A 192 21.02 14.97 0.42
CA ASN A 192 21.57 15.74 1.54
C ASN A 192 21.96 17.19 1.19
N ASP A 193 22.28 17.49 -0.07
CA ASP A 193 22.62 18.82 -0.56
C ASP A 193 21.43 19.80 -0.55
N LEU A 194 20.20 19.28 -0.44
CA LEU A 194 19.00 20.09 -0.33
C LEU A 194 18.83 20.74 1.06
N ASN A 195 19.54 20.27 2.07
CA ASN A 195 19.46 20.76 3.45
C ASN A 195 18.04 20.83 4.01
N VAL A 196 17.18 19.85 3.64
CA VAL A 196 15.79 19.77 4.09
C VAL A 196 15.70 18.82 5.29
N ALA A 197 15.20 19.32 6.40
CA ALA A 197 14.75 18.50 7.51
C ALA A 197 13.30 18.08 7.27
N TRP A 198 13.05 16.78 7.21
CA TRP A 198 11.72 16.22 6.97
C TRP A 198 11.42 15.07 7.94
N ASN A 199 10.17 14.95 8.32
CA ASN A 199 9.66 13.86 9.14
C ASN A 199 8.34 13.35 8.57
N PHE A 200 8.00 12.09 8.90
CA PHE A 200 6.68 11.56 8.57
C PHE A 200 5.58 12.39 9.24
N PRO A 201 4.51 12.74 8.52
CA PRO A 201 3.35 13.39 9.11
C PRO A 201 2.72 12.49 10.17
N GLU A 202 2.14 13.09 11.19
CA GLU A 202 1.38 12.35 12.18
C GLU A 202 0.04 11.90 11.61
N GLY A 203 -0.42 10.72 12.05
CA GLY A 203 -1.74 10.22 11.66
C GLY A 203 -2.85 11.15 12.13
N THR A 204 -3.79 11.42 11.24
CA THR A 204 -4.94 12.32 11.46
C THR A 204 -6.16 11.60 12.01
N HIS A 205 -6.22 10.28 11.94
CA HIS A 205 -7.35 9.44 12.35
C HIS A 205 -6.92 8.43 13.42
N SER A 206 -7.89 7.91 14.18
CA SER A 206 -7.63 6.90 15.20
C SER A 206 -8.79 5.92 15.39
N GLN A 207 -8.45 4.73 15.86
CA GLN A 207 -9.43 3.71 16.24
C GLN A 207 -10.28 4.18 17.43
N GLU A 208 -9.66 4.85 18.40
CA GLU A 208 -10.33 5.36 19.59
C GLU A 208 -11.43 6.35 19.24
N ALA A 209 -11.19 7.22 18.25
CA ALA A 209 -12.20 8.17 17.78
C ALA A 209 -13.38 7.43 17.09
N LEU A 210 -13.13 6.39 16.30
CA LEU A 210 -14.20 5.56 15.73
C LEU A 210 -15.02 4.86 16.84
N LEU A 211 -14.33 4.29 17.83
CA LEU A 211 -15.01 3.64 18.96
C LEU A 211 -15.80 4.64 19.81
N TRP A 212 -15.29 5.88 19.95
CA TRP A 212 -16.01 6.96 20.62
C TRP A 212 -17.30 7.31 19.88
N ASP A 213 -17.22 7.49 18.55
CA ASP A 213 -18.40 7.77 17.71
C ASP A 213 -19.44 6.65 17.79
N LYS A 214 -19.01 5.41 17.89
CA LYS A 214 -19.91 4.25 17.96
C LYS A 214 -20.56 4.07 19.34
N TYR A 215 -19.78 4.17 20.41
CA TYR A 215 -20.19 3.68 21.71
C TYR A 215 -20.44 4.79 22.73
N VAL A 216 -19.89 5.98 22.56
CA VAL A 216 -20.09 7.11 23.48
C VAL A 216 -21.17 8.06 22.95
N THR A 217 -21.00 8.58 21.75
CA THR A 217 -21.94 9.56 21.17
C THR A 217 -23.06 8.90 20.35
N GLY A 218 -22.79 7.79 19.68
CA GLY A 218 -23.72 7.19 18.72
C GLY A 218 -23.69 7.84 17.33
N SER A 219 -22.91 8.90 17.12
CA SER A 219 -22.85 9.69 15.89
C SER A 219 -22.50 8.87 14.64
N TYR A 220 -21.75 7.78 14.81
CA TYR A 220 -21.47 6.82 13.72
C TYR A 220 -22.78 6.23 13.18
N TRP A 221 -23.67 5.76 14.02
CA TRP A 221 -24.92 5.12 13.63
C TRP A 221 -25.90 6.13 13.04
N GLU A 222 -25.95 7.33 13.62
CA GLU A 222 -26.80 8.42 13.16
C GLU A 222 -26.47 8.83 11.72
N ARG A 223 -25.16 9.06 11.38
CA ARG A 223 -24.75 9.46 10.03
C ARG A 223 -25.02 8.39 8.97
N HIS A 224 -25.14 7.14 9.38
CA HIS A 224 -25.47 6.02 8.48
C HIS A 224 -26.96 5.64 8.52
N ASN A 225 -27.79 6.37 9.25
CA ASN A 225 -29.22 6.09 9.46
C ASN A 225 -29.43 4.64 9.98
N LEU A 226 -28.63 4.20 10.92
CA LEU A 226 -28.66 2.86 11.51
C LEU A 226 -29.02 2.90 12.97
N ILE A 227 -29.67 1.83 13.42
CA ILE A 227 -29.86 1.55 14.85
C ILE A 227 -28.65 0.77 15.34
N PRO A 228 -28.03 1.15 16.47
CA PRO A 228 -26.95 0.39 17.06
C PRO A 228 -27.33 -1.09 17.26
N PRO A 229 -26.44 -2.05 16.97
CA PRO A 229 -26.75 -3.47 17.09
C PRO A 229 -27.03 -3.85 18.55
N PHE A 230 -28.16 -4.51 18.80
CA PHE A 230 -28.62 -4.88 20.15
C PHE A 230 -27.88 -6.06 20.79
N GLY A 231 -27.15 -6.88 20.00
CA GLY A 231 -26.59 -8.16 20.46
C GLY A 231 -25.34 -8.06 21.36
N GLU A 232 -24.69 -6.91 21.45
CA GLU A 232 -23.38 -6.73 22.10
C GLU A 232 -23.43 -5.74 23.28
N GLN A 233 -24.57 -5.55 23.93
CA GLN A 233 -24.78 -4.51 24.96
C GLN A 233 -23.71 -4.52 26.05
N ARG A 234 -23.29 -5.70 26.53
CA ARG A 234 -22.25 -5.81 27.56
C ARG A 234 -20.87 -5.35 27.03
N GLN A 235 -20.51 -5.74 25.82
CA GLN A 235 -19.23 -5.38 25.20
C GLN A 235 -19.19 -3.89 24.84
N GLN A 236 -20.29 -3.36 24.35
CA GLN A 236 -20.46 -1.92 24.07
C GLN A 236 -20.35 -1.08 25.37
N ALA A 237 -20.98 -1.53 26.46
CA ALA A 237 -20.91 -0.87 27.77
C ALA A 237 -19.45 -0.86 28.28
N LEU A 238 -18.73 -1.96 28.20
CA LEU A 238 -17.33 -2.07 28.60
C LEU A 238 -16.42 -1.15 27.77
N GLN A 239 -16.65 -1.07 26.45
CA GLN A 239 -15.89 -0.17 25.56
C GLN A 239 -16.20 1.30 25.91
N LYS A 240 -17.44 1.64 26.12
CA LYS A 240 -17.85 2.98 26.55
C LYS A 240 -17.19 3.38 27.86
N GLU A 241 -17.25 2.49 28.87
CA GLU A 241 -16.63 2.73 30.18
C GLU A 241 -15.11 2.94 30.06
N ARG A 242 -14.44 2.11 29.28
CA ARG A 242 -13.00 2.24 28.98
C ARG A 242 -12.69 3.61 28.36
N LEU A 243 -13.45 4.00 27.34
CA LEU A 243 -13.22 5.27 26.64
C LEU A 243 -13.46 6.48 27.56
N LEU A 244 -14.53 6.47 28.34
CA LEU A 244 -14.84 7.51 29.30
C LEU A 244 -13.79 7.58 30.43
N SER A 245 -13.27 6.43 30.88
CA SER A 245 -12.15 6.41 31.85
C SER A 245 -10.86 6.99 31.27
N GLN A 246 -10.59 6.76 29.97
CA GLN A 246 -9.37 7.24 29.32
C GLN A 246 -9.42 8.73 28.93
N TYR A 247 -10.56 9.18 28.42
CA TYR A 247 -10.73 10.51 27.80
C TYR A 247 -11.63 11.45 28.60
N GLY A 248 -12.31 10.96 29.65
CA GLY A 248 -13.30 11.75 30.40
C GLY A 248 -14.50 12.07 29.51
N MET A 249 -14.91 13.34 29.52
CA MET A 249 -16.01 13.83 28.68
C MET A 249 -15.54 14.42 27.34
N PHE A 250 -14.25 14.46 27.09
CA PHE A 250 -13.70 15.03 25.87
C PHE A 250 -13.41 13.92 24.85
N PRO A 251 -13.85 14.06 23.58
CA PRO A 251 -13.54 13.07 22.54
C PRO A 251 -12.03 13.04 22.24
N PRO A 252 -11.54 11.92 21.68
CA PRO A 252 -10.20 11.88 21.10
C PRO A 252 -10.00 13.03 20.08
N VAL A 253 -8.81 13.59 20.05
CA VAL A 253 -8.49 14.76 19.19
C VAL A 253 -8.48 14.40 17.68
N LYS A 254 -8.11 13.16 17.37
CA LYS A 254 -8.05 12.68 15.99
C LYS A 254 -9.44 12.39 15.43
N ALA A 255 -9.57 12.45 14.10
CA ALA A 255 -10.78 12.02 13.41
C ALA A 255 -11.00 10.49 13.56
N PRO A 256 -12.23 10.00 13.46
CA PRO A 256 -12.52 8.56 13.49
C PRO A 256 -11.96 7.86 12.27
N TRP A 257 -11.41 6.65 12.44
CA TRP A 257 -11.09 5.78 11.30
C TRP A 257 -12.29 5.64 10.38
N GLN A 258 -12.02 5.67 9.07
CA GLN A 258 -13.05 5.42 8.06
C GLN A 258 -13.33 3.91 7.97
N THR A 259 -14.60 3.56 7.86
CA THR A 259 -15.06 2.16 7.76
C THR A 259 -15.31 1.76 6.31
N VAL A 260 -15.52 0.45 6.08
CA VAL A 260 -16.01 -0.03 4.79
C VAL A 260 -17.33 0.67 4.43
N ARG A 261 -18.23 0.84 5.39
CA ARG A 261 -19.52 1.53 5.17
C ARG A 261 -19.33 2.98 4.73
N ASP A 262 -18.39 3.70 5.34
CA ASP A 262 -18.06 5.07 4.91
C ASP A 262 -17.57 5.10 3.45
N ALA A 263 -16.70 4.15 3.06
CA ALA A 263 -16.18 4.05 1.69
C ALA A 263 -17.26 3.76 0.64
N LEU A 264 -18.28 2.99 1.03
CA LEU A 264 -19.33 2.57 0.11
C LEU A 264 -20.53 3.51 0.09
N GLN A 265 -20.49 4.60 0.85
CA GLN A 265 -21.57 5.57 0.90
C GLN A 265 -21.85 6.15 -0.49
N GLY A 266 -23.13 6.18 -0.86
CA GLY A 266 -23.59 6.68 -2.18
C GLY A 266 -23.47 5.68 -3.32
N LEU A 267 -22.90 4.49 -3.11
CA LEU A 267 -23.00 3.42 -4.10
C LEU A 267 -24.37 2.73 -4.04
N PRO A 268 -24.95 2.37 -5.19
CA PRO A 268 -26.10 1.48 -5.22
C PRO A 268 -25.71 0.07 -4.71
N VAL A 269 -26.71 -0.76 -4.45
CA VAL A 269 -26.47 -2.19 -4.19
C VAL A 269 -25.94 -2.84 -5.48
N PRO A 270 -24.83 -3.61 -5.43
CA PRO A 270 -24.33 -4.29 -6.62
C PRO A 270 -25.38 -5.23 -7.19
N LEU A 271 -25.62 -5.14 -8.50
CA LEU A 271 -26.57 -5.99 -9.23
C LEU A 271 -25.81 -7.09 -9.97
N GLU A 272 -26.50 -8.21 -10.28
CA GLU A 272 -25.93 -9.32 -11.05
C GLU A 272 -25.61 -8.91 -12.50
N ALA A 273 -26.31 -7.91 -13.03
CA ALA A 273 -25.99 -7.24 -14.28
C ALA A 273 -26.34 -5.75 -14.15
N SER A 274 -25.37 -4.87 -14.43
CA SER A 274 -25.57 -3.43 -14.46
C SER A 274 -24.93 -2.86 -15.71
N GLU A 275 -25.74 -2.20 -16.55
CA GLU A 275 -25.26 -1.52 -17.76
C GLU A 275 -24.50 -0.22 -17.46
N SER A 276 -24.63 0.32 -16.25
CA SER A 276 -24.05 1.64 -15.90
C SER A 276 -22.81 1.62 -15.01
N TYR A 277 -22.42 0.47 -14.45
CA TYR A 277 -21.27 0.35 -13.57
C TYR A 277 -20.54 -0.99 -13.77
N ASP A 278 -19.78 -1.13 -14.85
CA ASP A 278 -19.09 -2.38 -15.20
C ASP A 278 -18.18 -2.91 -14.08
N GLU A 279 -17.58 -2.03 -13.28
CA GLU A 279 -16.74 -2.40 -12.14
C GLU A 279 -17.54 -2.67 -10.85
N HIS A 280 -18.89 -2.47 -10.86
CA HIS A 280 -19.75 -2.67 -9.68
C HIS A 280 -20.65 -3.91 -9.78
N LEU A 281 -20.16 -4.97 -10.40
CA LEU A 281 -20.88 -6.23 -10.56
C LEU A 281 -20.79 -7.10 -9.31
N LEU A 282 -21.94 -7.71 -8.91
CA LEU A 282 -22.01 -8.64 -7.81
C LEU A 282 -21.19 -9.91 -8.11
N ARG A 283 -20.36 -10.31 -7.15
CA ARG A 283 -19.63 -11.57 -7.17
C ARG A 283 -20.25 -12.53 -6.16
N THR A 284 -20.72 -13.66 -6.65
CA THR A 284 -21.36 -14.70 -5.87
C THR A 284 -20.36 -15.71 -5.30
N GLY A 285 -20.80 -16.63 -4.45
CA GLY A 285 -19.98 -17.74 -3.95
C GLY A 285 -19.06 -17.41 -2.78
N ALA A 286 -19.15 -16.22 -2.18
CA ALA A 286 -18.40 -15.87 -0.98
C ALA A 286 -18.79 -16.78 0.19
N LYS A 287 -17.79 -17.34 0.89
CA LYS A 287 -17.99 -18.20 2.07
C LYS A 287 -16.94 -17.88 3.12
N GLU A 288 -17.35 -17.91 4.39
CA GLU A 288 -16.43 -17.82 5.52
C GLU A 288 -15.72 -19.16 5.76
N TYR A 289 -14.44 -19.07 6.10
CA TYR A 289 -13.61 -20.18 6.57
C TYR A 289 -12.84 -19.74 7.80
N ALA A 290 -12.37 -20.68 8.60
CA ALA A 290 -11.52 -20.39 9.74
C ALA A 290 -10.31 -19.52 9.30
N GLY A 291 -10.18 -18.33 9.89
CA GLY A 291 -9.16 -17.34 9.50
C GLY A 291 -9.50 -16.46 8.28
N HIS A 292 -10.63 -16.69 7.59
CA HIS A 292 -11.08 -15.95 6.42
C HIS A 292 -12.54 -15.50 6.58
N THR A 293 -12.75 -14.50 7.44
CA THR A 293 -14.08 -14.12 7.94
C THR A 293 -14.62 -12.80 7.33
N GLY A 294 -14.03 -12.33 6.25
CA GLY A 294 -14.42 -11.03 5.70
C GLY A 294 -14.01 -9.83 6.56
N SER A 295 -14.29 -8.66 6.05
CA SER A 295 -14.13 -7.38 6.76
C SER A 295 -15.50 -6.92 7.25
N ASP A 296 -15.63 -6.67 8.56
CA ASP A 296 -16.83 -6.07 9.12
C ASP A 296 -17.09 -4.72 8.44
N ILE A 297 -18.30 -4.54 7.93
CA ILE A 297 -18.70 -3.32 7.19
C ILE A 297 -18.56 -2.07 8.06
N ASP A 298 -18.69 -2.21 9.38
CA ASP A 298 -18.58 -1.13 10.35
C ASP A 298 -17.16 -0.95 10.92
N GLN A 299 -16.15 -1.53 10.26
CA GLN A 299 -14.73 -1.38 10.57
C GLN A 299 -13.96 -0.99 9.29
N PRO A 300 -12.73 -0.48 9.40
CA PRO A 300 -11.84 -0.42 8.24
C PRO A 300 -11.62 -1.82 7.67
N SER A 301 -11.59 -1.94 6.35
CA SER A 301 -11.30 -3.21 5.67
C SER A 301 -9.98 -3.82 6.16
N LYS A 302 -9.91 -5.13 6.17
CA LYS A 302 -8.62 -5.84 6.21
C LYS A 302 -7.82 -5.48 4.96
N THR A 303 -6.50 -5.69 5.00
CA THR A 303 -5.67 -5.48 3.81
C THR A 303 -6.16 -6.34 2.65
N ILE A 304 -6.61 -5.74 1.57
CA ILE A 304 -6.96 -6.43 0.32
C ILE A 304 -5.71 -7.13 -0.21
N LYS A 305 -5.83 -8.43 -0.50
CA LYS A 305 -4.73 -9.27 -0.98
C LYS A 305 -5.02 -9.75 -2.40
N ALA A 306 -3.95 -9.91 -3.20
CA ALA A 306 -4.03 -10.67 -4.43
C ALA A 306 -4.37 -12.12 -4.13
N GLY A 307 -5.39 -12.65 -4.80
CA GLY A 307 -5.71 -14.08 -4.74
C GLY A 307 -4.69 -14.86 -5.60
N GLY A 308 -3.73 -15.53 -4.96
CA GLY A 308 -2.72 -16.31 -5.68
C GLY A 308 -3.06 -17.78 -5.88
N HIS A 309 -4.13 -18.28 -5.29
CA HIS A 309 -4.37 -19.73 -5.17
C HIS A 309 -5.82 -20.15 -5.49
N GLY A 310 -6.55 -19.38 -6.30
CA GLY A 310 -7.90 -19.75 -6.74
C GLY A 310 -8.98 -19.66 -5.65
N VAL A 311 -8.62 -19.38 -4.41
CA VAL A 311 -9.56 -19.15 -3.31
C VAL A 311 -9.48 -17.67 -2.93
N PRO A 312 -10.56 -16.92 -3.09
CA PRO A 312 -10.61 -15.53 -2.61
C PRO A 312 -10.40 -15.54 -1.09
N GLY A 313 -9.35 -14.87 -0.62
CA GLY A 313 -9.11 -14.73 0.82
C GLY A 313 -10.25 -13.95 1.47
N GLY A 314 -10.55 -14.24 2.74
CA GLY A 314 -11.56 -13.53 3.52
C GLY A 314 -11.35 -12.02 3.64
N GLU A 315 -10.15 -11.55 3.31
CA GLU A 315 -9.81 -10.14 3.26
C GLU A 315 -10.51 -9.37 2.13
N ASN A 316 -10.92 -10.07 1.07
CA ASN A 316 -11.59 -9.47 -0.09
C ASN A 316 -13.13 -9.57 0.00
N MET A 317 -13.64 -9.78 1.19
CA MET A 317 -15.09 -9.91 1.46
C MET A 317 -15.56 -8.87 2.46
N ILE A 318 -16.81 -8.45 2.30
CA ILE A 318 -17.57 -7.70 3.31
C ILE A 318 -18.33 -8.71 4.17
N LYS A 319 -18.35 -8.44 5.47
CA LYS A 319 -19.23 -9.11 6.44
C LYS A 319 -20.25 -8.11 6.96
N TYR A 320 -21.52 -8.48 6.86
CA TYR A 320 -22.65 -7.70 7.35
C TYR A 320 -23.02 -8.09 8.79
N PRO A 321 -23.75 -7.22 9.53
CA PRO A 321 -24.18 -7.52 10.91
C PRO A 321 -25.10 -8.75 11.02
N ASP A 322 -25.82 -9.11 9.96
CA ASP A 322 -26.65 -10.32 9.88
C ASP A 322 -25.86 -11.62 9.62
N GLY A 323 -24.53 -11.52 9.57
CA GLY A 323 -23.62 -12.62 9.32
C GLY A 323 -23.39 -12.96 7.85
N LYS A 324 -24.13 -12.34 6.92
CA LYS A 324 -23.92 -12.57 5.48
C LYS A 324 -22.57 -12.02 5.04
N VAL A 325 -21.98 -12.67 4.04
CA VAL A 325 -20.75 -12.23 3.40
C VAL A 325 -20.91 -12.18 1.90
N ARG A 326 -20.19 -11.24 1.26
CA ARG A 326 -20.02 -11.18 -0.19
C ARG A 326 -18.64 -10.64 -0.54
N TYR A 327 -18.19 -10.91 -1.75
CA TYR A 327 -16.97 -10.28 -2.26
C TYR A 327 -17.17 -8.78 -2.50
N TYR A 328 -16.09 -8.01 -2.37
CA TYR A 328 -16.04 -6.66 -2.90
C TYR A 328 -16.21 -6.69 -4.43
N THR A 329 -16.91 -5.72 -4.96
CA THR A 329 -16.81 -5.39 -6.38
C THR A 329 -15.48 -4.67 -6.64
N VAL A 330 -15.09 -4.51 -7.90
CA VAL A 330 -13.86 -3.78 -8.26
C VAL A 330 -13.95 -2.32 -7.82
N LEU A 331 -15.10 -1.66 -8.07
CA LEU A 331 -15.33 -0.29 -7.65
C LEU A 331 -15.26 -0.11 -6.13
N GLU A 332 -15.83 -1.02 -5.36
CA GLU A 332 -15.73 -1.00 -3.90
C GLU A 332 -14.28 -1.18 -3.43
N ALA A 333 -13.54 -2.11 -4.03
CA ALA A 333 -12.13 -2.32 -3.72
C ALA A 333 -11.27 -1.09 -4.08
N LYS A 334 -11.59 -0.38 -5.17
CA LYS A 334 -10.98 0.92 -5.52
C LYS A 334 -11.20 1.95 -4.42
N ARG A 335 -12.45 2.17 -4.01
CA ARG A 335 -12.79 3.14 -2.95
C ARG A 335 -12.13 2.81 -1.62
N ILE A 336 -12.06 1.52 -1.23
CA ILE A 336 -11.38 1.08 -0.01
C ILE A 336 -9.88 1.39 -0.06
N GLN A 337 -9.27 1.41 -1.24
CA GLN A 337 -7.87 1.78 -1.45
C GLN A 337 -7.69 3.23 -1.88
N THR A 338 -8.77 4.03 -1.82
CA THR A 338 -8.78 5.46 -2.12
C THR A 338 -8.39 5.84 -3.55
N PHE A 339 -8.59 4.93 -4.51
CA PHE A 339 -8.56 5.30 -5.92
C PHE A 339 -9.80 6.12 -6.27
N PRO A 340 -9.69 7.11 -7.15
CA PRO A 340 -10.84 7.79 -7.74
C PRO A 340 -11.75 6.82 -8.49
N ASP A 341 -13.05 7.09 -8.52
CA ASP A 341 -14.02 6.22 -9.19
C ASP A 341 -13.79 6.15 -10.72
N ASP A 342 -13.22 7.19 -11.31
CA ASP A 342 -12.86 7.25 -12.74
C ASP A 342 -11.50 6.58 -13.08
N TYR A 343 -10.77 6.11 -12.08
CA TYR A 343 -9.54 5.35 -12.31
C TYR A 343 -9.88 3.96 -12.85
N SER A 344 -9.62 3.72 -14.11
CA SER A 344 -9.95 2.46 -14.78
C SER A 344 -8.98 1.34 -14.40
N ILE A 345 -9.50 0.14 -14.13
CA ILE A 345 -8.69 -1.03 -13.79
C ILE A 345 -8.92 -2.12 -14.82
N SER A 346 -7.86 -2.64 -15.43
CA SER A 346 -7.94 -3.77 -16.35
C SER A 346 -8.06 -5.10 -15.60
N GLY A 347 -8.74 -6.05 -16.20
CA GLY A 347 -8.85 -7.40 -15.63
C GLY A 347 -9.74 -8.31 -16.46
N SER A 348 -9.82 -9.58 -16.10
CA SER A 348 -10.61 -10.58 -16.82
C SER A 348 -12.12 -10.26 -16.92
N TRP A 349 -12.63 -9.41 -16.05
CA TRP A 349 -14.03 -8.91 -16.13
C TRP A 349 -14.27 -7.94 -17.28
N THR A 350 -13.24 -7.36 -17.89
CA THR A 350 -13.37 -6.44 -19.03
C THR A 350 -13.40 -7.17 -20.37
N GLU A 351 -12.99 -8.43 -20.41
CA GLU A 351 -12.82 -9.20 -21.65
C GLU A 351 -13.84 -10.32 -21.82
N ASN A 352 -14.42 -10.87 -20.73
CA ASN A 352 -15.44 -11.92 -20.78
C ASN A 352 -16.35 -11.86 -19.54
N ASN A 353 -17.62 -11.54 -19.74
CA ASN A 353 -18.62 -11.52 -18.68
C ASN A 353 -18.90 -12.89 -18.03
N ASP A 354 -18.48 -14.01 -18.66
CA ASP A 354 -18.78 -15.38 -18.24
C ASP A 354 -17.68 -16.04 -17.41
N THR A 355 -16.51 -15.44 -17.28
CA THR A 355 -15.46 -16.02 -16.45
C THR A 355 -15.67 -15.59 -14.99
N PRO A 356 -15.89 -16.53 -14.04
CA PRO A 356 -15.83 -16.19 -12.64
C PRO A 356 -14.48 -15.52 -12.41
N LEU A 357 -14.46 -14.36 -11.73
CA LEU A 357 -13.23 -13.74 -11.28
C LEU A 357 -12.43 -14.85 -10.57
N VAL A 358 -11.53 -15.47 -11.31
CA VAL A 358 -10.43 -16.12 -10.65
C VAL A 358 -9.69 -14.96 -10.01
N VAL A 359 -9.95 -14.75 -8.70
CA VAL A 359 -9.32 -13.71 -7.88
C VAL A 359 -7.85 -14.10 -7.73
N GLY A 360 -7.19 -14.25 -8.87
CA GLY A 360 -5.78 -14.51 -9.02
C GLY A 360 -5.00 -13.23 -9.33
N TYR A 361 -5.67 -12.24 -9.86
CA TYR A 361 -5.09 -10.95 -10.18
C TYR A 361 -5.92 -9.86 -9.56
N SER A 362 -5.64 -9.51 -8.29
CA SER A 362 -5.96 -8.20 -7.84
C SER A 362 -4.98 -7.25 -8.54
N PRO A 363 -5.45 -6.30 -9.36
CA PRO A 363 -4.59 -5.27 -9.96
C PRO A 363 -3.89 -4.41 -8.89
N PHE A 364 -4.30 -4.56 -7.63
CA PHE A 364 -3.74 -3.89 -6.46
C PHE A 364 -2.53 -4.61 -5.86
N ASN A 365 -2.18 -5.78 -6.37
CA ASN A 365 -1.01 -6.53 -5.96
C ASN A 365 -0.42 -7.21 -7.17
N SER A 366 0.59 -6.60 -7.79
CA SER A 366 1.49 -7.33 -8.66
C SER A 366 1.96 -8.58 -7.89
N LYS A 367 1.77 -9.76 -8.48
CA LYS A 367 2.40 -10.97 -7.96
C LYS A 367 3.90 -10.81 -8.04
N PHE A 368 4.50 -10.88 -6.90
CA PHE A 368 5.89 -11.30 -6.80
C PHE A 368 5.98 -12.52 -5.91
#